data_3b0e21905f9d841126d75c58b23a305a
#
_entry.id   3b0e21905f9d841126d75c58b23a305a
#
_cell.length_a   1.000
_cell.length_b   1.000
_cell.length_c   1.000
_cell.angle_alpha   90.00
_cell.angle_beta   90.00
_cell.angle_gamma   90.00
#
_symmetry.space_group_name_H-M   'P 1'
#
loop_
_entity.id
_entity.type
_entity.pdbx_description
1 polymer ?
#
loop_
_entity_poly.entity_id
_entity_poly.type
_entity_poly.pdbx_seq_one_letter_code
_entity_poly.pdbx_strand_id
1 'polypeptide(L)'
;MLEVNAVSVSYGKSRIVNKVSFAVDSTEKLAILGRNGVGKTTLLKSMIGLLPMQTGSISLGSVNLTKMKAYERACSGIAYVPQGREIIPNLTVKENLELGALAHTNEVKERMEEVFEYFPILPEHLHRKGGVLSGGQQQQLAIARALMSHPKTLLLDEPTEGIQPNVVAEIGNILKRIHKAMQIPIVIVEQNLKFAKKLADRFIVIQKGEIVACGATEELSDEVIHRYLTV
;
A
#
# COMPACT_ATOMS: atom_id res chain seq x y z
N MET A 1 11.19 -4.75 9.73
CA MET A 1 11.82 -4.07 8.59
C MET A 1 11.44 -4.79 7.32
N LEU A 2 11.00 -4.08 6.29
CA LEU A 2 10.80 -4.57 4.92
C LEU A 2 12.01 -4.19 4.09
N GLU A 3 12.64 -5.16 3.41
CA GLU A 3 13.82 -4.92 2.58
C GLU A 3 13.56 -5.34 1.13
N VAL A 4 13.98 -4.48 0.21
CA VAL A 4 13.94 -4.68 -1.24
C VAL A 4 15.36 -4.46 -1.77
N ASN A 5 15.99 -5.48 -2.33
CA ASN A 5 17.39 -5.46 -2.76
C ASN A 5 17.52 -5.76 -4.25
N ALA A 6 18.00 -4.80 -5.02
CA ALA A 6 18.33 -4.89 -6.45
C ALA A 6 17.23 -5.55 -7.30
N VAL A 7 15.97 -5.25 -6.98
CA VAL A 7 14.80 -5.85 -7.66
C VAL A 7 14.69 -5.31 -9.07
N SER A 8 14.61 -6.24 -10.04
CA SER A 8 14.33 -5.93 -11.45
C SER A 8 13.13 -6.73 -11.93
N VAL A 9 12.23 -6.06 -12.67
CA VAL A 9 11.00 -6.65 -13.21
C VAL A 9 10.85 -6.25 -14.67
N SER A 10 10.43 -7.19 -15.53
CA SER A 10 10.18 -6.93 -16.95
C SER A 10 8.84 -7.53 -17.39
N TYR A 11 8.23 -6.91 -18.38
CA TYR A 11 7.15 -7.49 -19.20
C TYR A 11 7.75 -7.93 -20.53
N GLY A 12 7.90 -9.22 -20.72
CA GLY A 12 8.60 -9.76 -21.88
C GLY A 12 10.05 -9.23 -21.96
N LYS A 13 10.38 -8.50 -23.03
CA LYS A 13 11.72 -7.89 -23.22
C LYS A 13 11.85 -6.50 -22.61
N SER A 14 10.76 -5.87 -22.21
CA SER A 14 10.77 -4.50 -21.67
C SER A 14 11.01 -4.49 -20.18
N ARG A 15 12.17 -3.98 -19.72
CA ARG A 15 12.47 -3.79 -18.30
C ARG A 15 11.73 -2.57 -17.78
N ILE A 16 10.91 -2.76 -16.77
CA ILE A 16 10.06 -1.73 -16.15
C ILE A 16 10.64 -1.26 -14.82
N VAL A 17 11.22 -2.17 -14.04
CA VAL A 17 11.92 -1.86 -12.78
C VAL A 17 13.33 -2.36 -12.92
N ASN A 18 14.33 -1.54 -12.57
CA ASN A 18 15.73 -1.84 -12.75
C ASN A 18 16.52 -1.63 -11.47
N LYS A 19 16.93 -2.74 -10.84
CA LYS A 19 17.80 -2.79 -9.64
C LYS A 19 17.36 -1.85 -8.50
N VAL A 20 16.06 -1.74 -8.27
CA VAL A 20 15.52 -0.91 -7.18
C VAL A 20 15.87 -1.53 -5.83
N SER A 21 16.43 -0.71 -4.92
CA SER A 21 16.81 -1.10 -3.57
C SER A 21 16.36 -0.08 -2.56
N PHE A 22 15.65 -0.49 -1.52
CA PHE A 22 15.31 0.32 -0.35
C PHE A 22 14.94 -0.58 0.83
N ALA A 23 14.95 -0.01 2.02
CA ALA A 23 14.43 -0.65 3.22
C ALA A 23 13.43 0.30 3.92
N VAL A 24 12.47 -0.28 4.63
CA VAL A 24 11.48 0.47 5.44
C VAL A 24 11.41 -0.16 6.82
N ASP A 25 11.68 0.64 7.83
CA ASP A 25 11.60 0.18 9.22
C ASP A 25 10.15 0.13 9.73
N SER A 26 9.90 -0.60 10.82
CA SER A 26 8.57 -0.70 11.45
C SER A 26 8.02 0.66 11.92
N THR A 27 8.90 1.60 12.19
CA THR A 27 8.57 2.97 12.62
C THR A 27 8.46 3.96 11.48
N GLU A 28 8.45 3.51 10.23
CA GLU A 28 8.59 4.37 9.05
C GLU A 28 7.41 4.25 8.08
N LYS A 29 7.03 5.40 7.51
CA LYS A 29 6.11 5.52 6.38
C LYS A 29 6.90 6.04 5.18
N LEU A 30 6.99 5.23 4.12
CA LEU A 30 7.71 5.53 2.89
C LEU A 30 6.74 5.91 1.76
N ALA A 31 7.00 7.03 1.09
CA ALA A 31 6.33 7.39 -0.16
C ALA A 31 7.21 7.04 -1.37
N ILE A 32 6.66 6.26 -2.29
CA ILE A 32 7.23 6.00 -3.61
C ILE A 32 6.54 6.94 -4.61
N LEU A 33 7.28 7.94 -5.08
CA LEU A 33 6.81 8.99 -5.97
C LEU A 33 7.28 8.76 -7.41
N GLY A 34 6.56 9.30 -8.36
CA GLY A 34 6.91 9.23 -9.77
C GLY A 34 5.69 9.40 -10.67
N ARG A 35 5.94 9.70 -11.93
CA ARG A 35 4.88 9.85 -12.95
C ARG A 35 4.16 8.53 -13.23
N ASN A 36 3.07 8.60 -13.99
CA ASN A 36 2.41 7.38 -14.48
C ASN A 36 3.33 6.61 -15.42
N GLY A 37 3.24 5.28 -15.35
CA GLY A 37 4.00 4.38 -16.21
C GLY A 37 5.49 4.20 -15.88
N VAL A 38 6.03 4.81 -14.80
CA VAL A 38 7.46 4.68 -14.44
C VAL A 38 7.81 3.40 -13.70
N GLY A 39 6.82 2.54 -13.38
CA GLY A 39 7.04 1.23 -12.77
C GLY A 39 6.64 1.11 -11.30
N LYS A 40 5.99 2.10 -10.68
CA LYS A 40 5.57 2.09 -9.26
C LYS A 40 4.67 0.89 -8.91
N THR A 41 3.52 0.77 -9.58
CA THR A 41 2.58 -0.37 -9.42
C THR A 41 3.24 -1.71 -9.77
N THR A 42 4.12 -1.74 -10.79
CA THR A 42 4.89 -2.93 -11.16
C THR A 42 5.80 -3.38 -10.00
N LEU A 43 6.46 -2.43 -9.35
CA LEU A 43 7.28 -2.70 -8.16
C LEU A 43 6.42 -3.27 -7.03
N LEU A 44 5.29 -2.63 -6.66
CA LEU A 44 4.39 -3.15 -5.62
C LEU A 44 3.88 -4.55 -5.98
N LYS A 45 3.43 -4.77 -7.22
CA LYS A 45 2.98 -6.11 -7.68
C LYS A 45 4.08 -7.16 -7.60
N SER A 46 5.33 -6.79 -7.81
CA SER A 46 6.45 -7.72 -7.61
C SER A 46 6.70 -7.99 -6.13
N MET A 47 6.55 -6.98 -5.25
CA MET A 47 6.71 -7.14 -3.80
C MET A 47 5.67 -8.08 -3.20
N ILE A 48 4.45 -8.08 -3.70
CA ILE A 48 3.38 -8.99 -3.24
C ILE A 48 3.35 -10.33 -4.00
N GLY A 49 4.27 -10.56 -4.96
CA GLY A 49 4.38 -11.83 -5.68
C GLY A 49 3.39 -12.05 -6.82
N LEU A 50 2.66 -11.01 -7.25
CA LEU A 50 1.78 -11.07 -8.44
C LEU A 50 2.58 -10.97 -9.75
N LEU A 51 3.78 -10.39 -9.72
CA LEU A 51 4.70 -10.33 -10.85
C LEU A 51 6.03 -10.97 -10.46
N PRO A 52 6.59 -11.83 -11.31
CA PRO A 52 7.89 -12.44 -11.04
C PRO A 52 9.01 -11.40 -11.17
N MET A 53 9.95 -11.44 -10.22
CA MET A 53 11.21 -10.71 -10.31
C MET A 53 12.20 -11.47 -11.18
N GLN A 54 13.01 -10.75 -11.96
CA GLN A 54 14.13 -11.34 -12.71
C GLN A 54 15.38 -11.46 -11.85
N THR A 55 15.64 -10.44 -11.04
CA THR A 55 16.78 -10.36 -10.12
C THR A 55 16.36 -9.68 -8.83
N GLY A 56 17.20 -9.83 -7.82
CA GLY A 56 17.03 -9.19 -6.53
C GLY A 56 16.39 -10.10 -5.49
N SER A 57 16.11 -9.52 -4.33
CA SER A 57 15.46 -10.20 -3.21
C SER A 57 14.53 -9.27 -2.44
N ILE A 58 13.55 -9.85 -1.77
CA ILE A 58 12.63 -9.17 -0.87
C ILE A 58 12.57 -9.96 0.43
N SER A 59 12.66 -9.27 1.58
CA SER A 59 12.51 -9.88 2.89
C SER A 59 11.60 -9.03 3.79
N LEU A 60 10.93 -9.68 4.73
CA LEU A 60 10.14 -9.06 5.79
C LEU A 60 10.63 -9.59 7.15
N GLY A 61 11.37 -8.77 7.88
CA GLY A 61 12.14 -9.23 9.02
C GLY A 61 13.13 -10.32 8.65
N SER A 62 13.05 -11.47 9.32
CA SER A 62 13.90 -12.64 9.02
C SER A 62 13.37 -13.53 7.88
N VAL A 63 12.18 -13.22 7.34
CA VAL A 63 11.52 -14.06 6.34
C VAL A 63 11.91 -13.61 4.92
N ASN A 64 12.56 -14.52 4.16
CA ASN A 64 12.86 -14.27 2.76
C ASN A 64 11.65 -14.59 1.88
N LEU A 65 11.07 -13.57 1.24
CA LEU A 65 9.86 -13.65 0.42
C LEU A 65 10.14 -13.90 -1.06
N THR A 66 11.41 -13.85 -1.49
CA THR A 66 11.82 -13.78 -2.90
C THR A 66 11.17 -14.85 -3.79
N LYS A 67 11.12 -16.09 -3.32
CA LYS A 67 10.58 -17.24 -4.08
C LYS A 67 9.14 -17.60 -3.68
N MET A 68 8.56 -16.91 -2.71
CA MET A 68 7.21 -17.16 -2.23
C MET A 68 6.15 -16.71 -3.23
N LYS A 69 5.07 -17.48 -3.35
CA LYS A 69 3.87 -17.12 -4.11
C LYS A 69 3.11 -16.00 -3.39
N ALA A 70 2.21 -15.32 -4.10
CA ALA A 70 1.47 -14.18 -3.55
C ALA A 70 0.73 -14.52 -2.24
N TYR A 71 0.04 -15.66 -2.17
CA TYR A 71 -0.67 -16.07 -0.95
C TYR A 71 0.28 -16.35 0.22
N GLU A 72 1.48 -16.91 -0.02
CA GLU A 72 2.48 -17.16 1.02
C GLU A 72 3.02 -15.85 1.59
N ARG A 73 3.22 -14.83 0.73
CA ARG A 73 3.64 -13.48 1.16
C ARG A 73 2.55 -12.79 1.96
N ALA A 74 1.28 -12.94 1.57
CA ALA A 74 0.14 -12.44 2.33
C ALA A 74 0.09 -13.08 3.73
N CYS A 75 0.21 -14.42 3.82
CA CYS A 75 0.30 -15.15 5.10
C CYS A 75 1.55 -14.77 5.92
N SER A 76 2.63 -14.29 5.28
CA SER A 76 3.83 -13.80 5.97
C SER A 76 3.65 -12.41 6.58
N GLY A 77 2.56 -11.70 6.21
CA GLY A 77 2.18 -10.42 6.77
C GLY A 77 2.29 -9.21 5.82
N ILE A 78 2.36 -9.43 4.50
CA ILE A 78 2.23 -8.32 3.54
C ILE A 78 0.76 -8.12 3.19
N ALA A 79 0.20 -6.95 3.51
CA ALA A 79 -1.10 -6.54 3.00
C ALA A 79 -0.94 -5.52 1.86
N TYR A 80 -1.85 -5.58 0.89
CA TYR A 80 -1.83 -4.72 -0.27
C TYR A 80 -3.22 -4.16 -0.59
N VAL A 81 -3.27 -2.86 -0.80
CA VAL A 81 -4.46 -2.16 -1.30
C VAL A 81 -4.14 -1.69 -2.72
N PRO A 82 -4.75 -2.28 -3.75
CA PRO A 82 -4.49 -1.94 -5.14
C PRO A 82 -5.08 -0.58 -5.54
N GLN A 83 -4.53 -0.01 -6.62
CA GLN A 83 -5.15 1.10 -7.34
C GLN A 83 -6.58 0.70 -7.76
N GLY A 84 -7.54 1.62 -7.65
CA GLY A 84 -8.93 1.32 -7.96
C GLY A 84 -9.68 0.51 -6.87
N ARG A 85 -9.05 0.31 -5.67
CA ARG A 85 -9.67 -0.28 -4.47
C ARG A 85 -9.92 -1.79 -4.54
N GLU A 86 -10.33 -2.31 -5.70
CA GLU A 86 -10.66 -3.73 -5.97
C GLU A 86 -11.52 -4.37 -4.87
N ILE A 87 -12.51 -3.62 -4.35
CA ILE A 87 -13.55 -4.21 -3.50
C ILE A 87 -14.43 -5.14 -4.35
N ILE A 88 -15.10 -6.09 -3.72
CA ILE A 88 -16.06 -6.95 -4.43
C ILE A 88 -17.44 -6.29 -4.35
N PRO A 89 -17.93 -5.68 -5.45
CA PRO A 89 -19.10 -4.79 -5.40
C PRO A 89 -20.39 -5.49 -5.02
N ASN A 90 -20.52 -6.77 -5.35
CA ASN A 90 -21.72 -7.58 -5.09
C ASN A 90 -21.78 -8.17 -3.67
N LEU A 91 -20.65 -8.20 -2.96
CA LEU A 91 -20.59 -8.60 -1.56
C LEU A 91 -20.92 -7.40 -0.65
N THR A 92 -21.47 -7.71 0.50
CA THR A 92 -21.69 -6.74 1.57
C THR A 92 -20.36 -6.22 2.13
N VAL A 93 -20.39 -5.13 2.89
CA VAL A 93 -19.23 -4.64 3.66
C VAL A 93 -18.68 -5.75 4.54
N LYS A 94 -19.56 -6.45 5.27
CA LYS A 94 -19.19 -7.57 6.14
C LYS A 94 -18.44 -8.66 5.37
N GLU A 95 -19.01 -9.16 4.28
CA GLU A 95 -18.40 -10.21 3.46
C GLU A 95 -17.06 -9.77 2.84
N ASN A 96 -16.93 -8.50 2.41
CA ASN A 96 -15.65 -7.96 1.97
C ASN A 96 -14.59 -7.99 3.08
N LEU A 97 -14.95 -7.66 4.32
CA LEU A 97 -14.04 -7.73 5.47
C LEU A 97 -13.67 -9.18 5.81
N GLU A 98 -14.63 -10.08 5.85
CA GLU A 98 -14.41 -11.52 6.11
C GLU A 98 -13.41 -12.13 5.12
N LEU A 99 -13.46 -11.73 3.83
CA LEU A 99 -12.46 -12.16 2.83
C LEU A 99 -11.04 -11.75 3.20
N GLY A 100 -10.85 -10.59 3.83
CA GLY A 100 -9.54 -10.14 4.31
C GLY A 100 -8.96 -11.00 5.43
N ALA A 101 -9.82 -11.69 6.18
CA ALA A 101 -9.45 -12.55 7.31
C ALA A 101 -9.26 -14.03 6.96
N LEU A 102 -9.36 -14.43 5.68
CA LEU A 102 -9.33 -15.85 5.27
C LEU A 102 -8.11 -16.64 5.77
N ALA A 103 -6.98 -15.98 5.98
CA ALA A 103 -5.78 -16.61 6.56
C ALA A 103 -5.89 -16.83 8.09
N HIS A 104 -6.89 -16.23 8.76
CA HIS A 104 -7.01 -16.18 10.22
C HIS A 104 -8.48 -16.28 10.67
N THR A 105 -9.17 -17.33 10.26
CA THR A 105 -10.62 -17.49 10.40
C THR A 105 -11.13 -17.55 11.85
N ASN A 106 -10.28 -17.86 12.81
CA ASN A 106 -10.70 -18.02 14.22
C ASN A 106 -10.85 -16.67 14.97
N GLU A 107 -10.39 -15.57 14.42
CA GLU A 107 -10.34 -14.24 15.08
C GLU A 107 -11.09 -13.17 14.28
N VAL A 108 -12.00 -13.55 13.39
CA VAL A 108 -12.66 -12.62 12.45
C VAL A 108 -13.45 -11.54 13.20
N LYS A 109 -14.15 -11.91 14.27
CA LYS A 109 -15.00 -10.98 15.02
C LYS A 109 -14.16 -9.94 15.76
N GLU A 110 -13.15 -10.38 16.49
CA GLU A 110 -12.25 -9.52 17.25
C GLU A 110 -11.52 -8.55 16.31
N ARG A 111 -11.01 -9.04 15.19
CA ARG A 111 -10.34 -8.21 14.17
C ARG A 111 -11.27 -7.19 13.53
N MET A 112 -12.51 -7.58 13.32
CA MET A 112 -13.52 -6.67 12.78
C MET A 112 -13.82 -5.53 13.76
N GLU A 113 -13.91 -5.81 15.05
CA GLU A 113 -14.08 -4.81 16.11
C GLU A 113 -12.88 -3.85 16.14
N GLU A 114 -11.64 -4.35 16.11
CA GLU A 114 -10.42 -3.53 16.03
C GLU A 114 -10.42 -2.62 14.78
N VAL A 115 -10.78 -3.17 13.61
CA VAL A 115 -10.83 -2.42 12.35
C VAL A 115 -11.89 -1.32 12.40
N PHE A 116 -13.03 -1.56 13.06
CA PHE A 116 -14.08 -0.55 13.22
C PHE A 116 -13.65 0.66 14.05
N GLU A 117 -12.68 0.51 14.95
CA GLU A 117 -12.10 1.65 15.67
C GLU A 117 -11.42 2.65 14.74
N TYR A 118 -10.83 2.16 13.62
CA TYR A 118 -10.23 3.02 12.61
C TYR A 118 -11.25 3.55 11.59
N PHE A 119 -12.30 2.77 11.30
CA PHE A 119 -13.28 3.05 10.25
C PHE A 119 -14.72 3.02 10.79
N PRO A 120 -15.12 4.00 11.63
CA PRO A 120 -16.43 3.99 12.31
C PRO A 120 -17.63 4.06 11.36
N ILE A 121 -17.42 4.45 10.11
CA ILE A 121 -18.49 4.47 9.08
C ILE A 121 -18.86 3.06 8.59
N LEU A 122 -17.96 2.06 8.68
CA LEU A 122 -18.20 0.74 8.12
C LEU A 122 -19.28 -0.07 8.88
N PRO A 123 -19.35 -0.05 10.22
CA PRO A 123 -20.44 -0.69 10.96
C PRO A 123 -21.83 -0.20 10.55
N GLU A 124 -21.99 1.09 10.21
CA GLU A 124 -23.26 1.67 9.76
C GLU A 124 -23.75 1.08 8.42
N HIS A 125 -22.81 0.53 7.65
CA HIS A 125 -23.06 0.00 6.31
C HIS A 125 -22.83 -1.51 6.18
N LEU A 126 -22.70 -2.23 7.30
CA LEU A 126 -22.23 -3.61 7.36
C LEU A 126 -22.96 -4.58 6.42
N HIS A 127 -24.27 -4.40 6.27
CA HIS A 127 -25.14 -5.24 5.42
C HIS A 127 -25.38 -4.64 4.02
N ARG A 128 -24.81 -3.47 3.70
CA ARG A 128 -24.90 -2.88 2.36
C ARG A 128 -23.86 -3.48 1.44
N LYS A 129 -24.20 -3.62 0.16
CA LYS A 129 -23.23 -4.05 -0.86
C LYS A 129 -22.11 -3.01 -1.02
N GLY A 130 -20.86 -3.48 -1.17
CA GLY A 130 -19.71 -2.60 -1.35
C GLY A 130 -19.86 -1.65 -2.55
N GLY A 131 -20.48 -2.12 -3.63
CA GLY A 131 -20.66 -1.33 -4.85
C GLY A 131 -21.56 -0.10 -4.72
N VAL A 132 -22.40 0.01 -3.67
CA VAL A 132 -23.27 1.19 -3.45
C VAL A 132 -22.66 2.24 -2.54
N LEU A 133 -21.46 1.98 -2.00
CA LEU A 133 -20.70 2.91 -1.19
C LEU A 133 -20.13 4.04 -2.05
N SER A 134 -19.93 5.23 -1.45
CA SER A 134 -19.18 6.31 -2.11
C SER A 134 -17.72 5.90 -2.35
N GLY A 135 -17.03 6.56 -3.28
CA GLY A 135 -15.63 6.25 -3.57
C GLY A 135 -14.70 6.31 -2.35
N GLY A 136 -14.92 7.27 -1.45
CA GLY A 136 -14.15 7.36 -0.20
C GLY A 136 -14.47 6.22 0.77
N GLN A 137 -15.74 5.83 0.91
CA GLN A 137 -16.14 4.68 1.73
C GLN A 137 -15.61 3.35 1.16
N GLN A 138 -15.58 3.20 -0.16
CA GLN A 138 -14.98 2.04 -0.81
C GLN A 138 -13.46 1.97 -0.54
N GLN A 139 -12.77 3.11 -0.52
CA GLN A 139 -11.34 3.16 -0.17
C GLN A 139 -11.11 2.78 1.29
N GLN A 140 -11.95 3.28 2.20
CA GLN A 140 -11.90 2.88 3.61
C GLN A 140 -12.15 1.38 3.76
N LEU A 141 -13.15 0.82 3.04
CA LEU A 141 -13.42 -0.62 3.02
C LEU A 141 -12.23 -1.44 2.47
N ALA A 142 -11.55 -0.96 1.41
CA ALA A 142 -10.39 -1.65 0.85
C ALA A 142 -9.22 -1.70 1.85
N ILE A 143 -8.96 -0.59 2.54
CA ILE A 143 -7.91 -0.52 3.58
C ILE A 143 -8.32 -1.40 4.77
N ALA A 144 -9.56 -1.29 5.24
CA ALA A 144 -10.10 -2.11 6.32
C ALA A 144 -9.97 -3.61 6.03
N ARG A 145 -10.35 -4.04 4.81
CA ARG A 145 -10.18 -5.44 4.36
C ARG A 145 -8.72 -5.88 4.40
N ALA A 146 -7.78 -5.03 4.02
CA ALA A 146 -6.36 -5.34 4.08
C ALA A 146 -5.88 -5.52 5.55
N LEU A 147 -6.42 -4.74 6.49
CA LEU A 147 -6.09 -4.85 7.93
C LEU A 147 -6.64 -6.12 8.58
N MET A 148 -7.73 -6.69 8.05
CA MET A 148 -8.29 -7.95 8.56
C MET A 148 -7.30 -9.11 8.54
N SER A 149 -6.24 -9.04 7.72
CA SER A 149 -5.15 -10.03 7.69
C SER A 149 -4.13 -9.84 8.83
N HIS A 150 -4.28 -8.85 9.70
CA HIS A 150 -3.33 -8.46 10.75
C HIS A 150 -1.89 -8.33 10.21
N PRO A 151 -1.66 -7.41 9.28
CA PRO A 151 -0.42 -7.34 8.52
C PRO A 151 0.77 -6.87 9.36
N LYS A 152 1.97 -7.26 8.93
CA LYS A 152 3.25 -6.74 9.40
C LYS A 152 3.77 -5.59 8.54
N THR A 153 3.18 -5.35 7.39
CA THR A 153 3.43 -4.21 6.52
C THR A 153 2.22 -3.95 5.62
N LEU A 154 1.93 -2.68 5.35
CA LEU A 154 0.82 -2.25 4.52
C LEU A 154 1.35 -1.51 3.28
N LEU A 155 1.02 -2.03 2.10
CA LEU A 155 1.35 -1.45 0.81
C LEU A 155 0.08 -0.85 0.19
N LEU A 156 0.12 0.43 -0.22
CA LEU A 156 -1.02 1.11 -0.84
C LEU A 156 -0.61 1.70 -2.19
N ASP A 157 -1.39 1.38 -3.22
CA ASP A 157 -1.16 1.86 -4.58
C ASP A 157 -2.18 2.95 -4.93
N GLU A 158 -1.73 4.21 -5.00
CA GLU A 158 -2.50 5.42 -5.28
C GLU A 158 -3.81 5.53 -4.44
N PRO A 159 -3.72 5.45 -3.09
CA PRO A 159 -4.90 5.38 -2.22
C PRO A 159 -5.77 6.64 -2.25
N THR A 160 -5.32 7.73 -2.86
CA THR A 160 -6.08 8.99 -2.94
C THR A 160 -6.72 9.24 -4.30
N GLU A 161 -6.53 8.34 -5.26
CA GLU A 161 -7.04 8.52 -6.62
C GLU A 161 -8.57 8.56 -6.67
N GLY A 162 -9.13 9.59 -7.32
CA GLY A 162 -10.57 9.76 -7.50
C GLY A 162 -11.35 9.96 -6.20
N ILE A 163 -10.71 10.49 -5.15
CA ILE A 163 -11.31 10.74 -3.85
C ILE A 163 -11.36 12.24 -3.55
N GLN A 164 -12.43 12.68 -2.89
CA GLN A 164 -12.60 14.06 -2.48
C GLN A 164 -11.53 14.49 -1.45
N PRO A 165 -11.07 15.76 -1.47
CA PRO A 165 -9.97 16.22 -0.62
C PRO A 165 -10.17 16.06 0.90
N ASN A 166 -11.42 16.22 1.37
CA ASN A 166 -11.76 16.01 2.79
C ASN A 166 -11.57 14.53 3.20
N VAL A 167 -11.98 13.58 2.36
CA VAL A 167 -11.82 12.15 2.62
C VAL A 167 -10.35 11.73 2.47
N VAL A 168 -9.59 12.33 1.55
CA VAL A 168 -8.13 12.13 1.46
C VAL A 168 -7.44 12.51 2.78
N ALA A 169 -7.84 13.64 3.39
CA ALA A 169 -7.29 14.04 4.69
C ALA A 169 -7.64 13.04 5.81
N GLU A 170 -8.88 12.55 5.81
CA GLU A 170 -9.35 11.53 6.75
C GLU A 170 -8.54 10.22 6.61
N ILE A 171 -8.38 9.70 5.38
CA ILE A 171 -7.56 8.51 5.11
C ILE A 171 -6.12 8.70 5.63
N GLY A 172 -5.53 9.86 5.40
CA GLY A 172 -4.20 10.17 5.92
C GLY A 172 -4.11 10.08 7.45
N ASN A 173 -5.13 10.60 8.16
CA ASN A 173 -5.19 10.51 9.62
C ASN A 173 -5.40 9.06 10.10
N ILE A 174 -6.25 8.30 9.42
CA ILE A 174 -6.47 6.88 9.69
C ILE A 174 -5.16 6.09 9.54
N LEU A 175 -4.43 6.28 8.43
CA LEU A 175 -3.16 5.60 8.20
C LEU A 175 -2.10 5.93 9.26
N LYS A 176 -2.04 7.19 9.74
CA LYS A 176 -1.17 7.57 10.87
C LYS A 176 -1.56 6.84 12.17
N ARG A 177 -2.87 6.72 12.45
CA ARG A 177 -3.37 5.99 13.63
C ARG A 177 -3.01 4.50 13.55
N ILE A 178 -3.25 3.87 12.40
CA ILE A 178 -2.91 2.46 12.13
C ILE A 178 -1.41 2.24 12.35
N HIS A 179 -0.57 3.05 11.70
CA HIS A 179 0.89 2.97 11.84
C HIS A 179 1.33 3.06 13.29
N LYS A 180 0.80 4.04 14.05
CA LYS A 180 1.13 4.24 15.44
C LYS A 180 0.69 3.08 16.35
N ALA A 181 -0.52 2.57 16.14
CA ALA A 181 -1.10 1.52 16.98
C ALA A 181 -0.50 0.13 16.68
N MET A 182 -0.37 -0.22 15.41
CA MET A 182 0.11 -1.54 14.98
C MET A 182 1.65 -1.63 14.87
N GLN A 183 2.36 -0.50 14.91
CA GLN A 183 3.82 -0.42 14.74
C GLN A 183 4.31 -1.14 13.48
N ILE A 184 3.59 -0.95 12.37
CA ILE A 184 3.91 -1.55 11.07
C ILE A 184 4.38 -0.49 10.07
N PRO A 185 5.34 -0.81 9.19
CA PRO A 185 5.71 0.08 8.10
C PRO A 185 4.56 0.24 7.11
N ILE A 186 4.43 1.44 6.58
CA ILE A 186 3.48 1.75 5.50
C ILE A 186 4.27 2.22 4.28
N VAL A 187 4.03 1.59 3.14
CA VAL A 187 4.56 2.02 1.85
C VAL A 187 3.41 2.51 0.99
N ILE A 188 3.46 3.77 0.58
CA ILE A 188 2.49 4.33 -0.36
C ILE A 188 3.14 4.62 -1.71
N VAL A 189 2.48 4.24 -2.77
CA VAL A 189 2.76 4.75 -4.11
C VAL A 189 1.80 5.90 -4.37
N GLU A 190 2.30 7.07 -4.75
CA GLU A 190 1.46 8.26 -4.91
C GLU A 190 1.97 9.23 -5.97
N GLN A 191 1.02 9.99 -6.51
CA GLN A 191 1.27 11.18 -7.32
C GLN A 191 0.86 12.45 -6.59
N ASN A 192 -0.03 12.34 -5.58
CA ASN A 192 -0.46 13.45 -4.75
C ASN A 192 0.63 13.84 -3.75
N LEU A 193 1.49 14.77 -4.16
CA LEU A 193 2.62 15.23 -3.36
C LEU A 193 2.20 15.83 -2.01
N LYS A 194 1.05 16.52 -1.96
CA LYS A 194 0.54 17.10 -0.70
C LYS A 194 0.17 16.00 0.30
N PHE A 195 -0.43 14.92 -0.18
CA PHE A 195 -0.75 13.77 0.65
C PHE A 195 0.51 13.04 1.10
N ALA A 196 1.42 12.75 0.17
CA ALA A 196 2.69 12.09 0.47
C ALA A 196 3.49 12.87 1.52
N LYS A 197 3.67 14.19 1.35
CA LYS A 197 4.35 15.06 2.31
C LYS A 197 3.71 15.06 3.71
N LYS A 198 2.39 14.95 3.80
CA LYS A 198 1.68 14.94 5.09
C LYS A 198 1.72 13.58 5.80
N LEU A 199 1.85 12.50 5.05
CA LEU A 199 1.77 11.14 5.60
C LEU A 199 3.15 10.53 5.84
N ALA A 200 4.03 10.57 4.84
CA ALA A 200 5.29 9.83 4.84
C ALA A 200 6.40 10.57 5.61
N ASP A 201 7.32 9.78 6.16
CA ASP A 201 8.52 10.27 6.85
C ASP A 201 9.68 10.42 5.86
N ARG A 202 9.72 9.50 4.86
CA ARG A 202 10.74 9.47 3.81
C ARG A 202 10.12 9.26 2.44
N PHE A 203 10.81 9.69 1.40
CA PHE A 203 10.40 9.47 0.01
C PHE A 203 11.49 8.82 -0.82
N ILE A 204 11.08 8.14 -1.88
CA ILE A 204 11.91 7.78 -3.03
C ILE A 204 11.18 8.22 -4.30
N VAL A 205 11.93 8.68 -5.29
CA VAL A 205 11.39 9.03 -6.62
C VAL A 205 11.85 7.99 -7.62
N ILE A 206 10.89 7.39 -8.32
CA ILE A 206 11.17 6.45 -9.42
C ILE A 206 10.97 7.16 -10.76
N GLN A 207 11.98 7.05 -11.62
CA GLN A 207 11.93 7.48 -13.01
C GLN A 207 12.55 6.39 -13.89
N LYS A 208 11.87 6.02 -14.97
CA LYS A 208 12.32 4.96 -15.92
C LYS A 208 12.73 3.66 -15.22
N GLY A 209 12.02 3.31 -14.14
CA GLY A 209 12.25 2.07 -13.38
C GLY A 209 13.40 2.13 -12.37
N GLU A 210 14.06 3.25 -12.17
CA GLU A 210 15.19 3.43 -11.25
C GLU A 210 14.88 4.48 -10.19
N ILE A 211 15.51 4.38 -9.01
CA ILE A 211 15.45 5.42 -7.98
C ILE A 211 16.40 6.55 -8.42
N VAL A 212 15.85 7.76 -8.58
CA VAL A 212 16.59 8.96 -9.00
C VAL A 212 16.76 9.98 -7.90
N ALA A 213 15.97 9.90 -6.84
CA ALA A 213 16.09 10.73 -5.65
C ALA A 213 15.49 9.98 -4.44
N CYS A 214 16.01 10.25 -3.26
CA CYS A 214 15.48 9.77 -1.99
C CYS A 214 15.91 10.72 -0.87
N GLY A 215 15.16 10.75 0.22
CA GLY A 215 15.48 11.57 1.40
C GLY A 215 14.33 11.61 2.39
N ALA A 216 14.48 12.39 3.45
CA ALA A 216 13.39 12.73 4.36
C ALA A 216 12.33 13.56 3.63
N THR A 217 11.07 13.44 4.03
CA THR A 217 9.96 14.11 3.31
C THR A 217 10.09 15.64 3.35
N GLU A 218 10.73 16.19 4.39
CA GLU A 218 11.05 17.62 4.50
C GLU A 218 12.03 18.10 3.41
N GLU A 219 12.87 17.19 2.90
CA GLU A 219 13.86 17.46 1.84
C GLU A 219 13.26 17.42 0.43
N LEU A 220 11.98 17.06 0.30
CA LEU A 220 11.27 17.06 -0.99
C LEU A 220 11.02 18.51 -1.44
N SER A 221 12.08 19.15 -1.95
CA SER A 221 12.09 20.55 -2.40
C SER A 221 11.34 20.73 -3.74
N ASP A 222 11.00 21.97 -4.05
CA ASP A 222 10.39 22.32 -5.34
C ASP A 222 11.34 21.98 -6.50
N GLU A 223 12.65 22.02 -6.29
CA GLU A 223 13.65 21.63 -7.29
C GLU A 223 13.54 20.14 -7.63
N VAL A 224 13.45 19.24 -6.62
CA VAL A 224 13.25 17.79 -6.81
C VAL A 224 11.92 17.53 -7.51
N ILE A 225 10.88 18.26 -7.12
CA ILE A 225 9.54 18.16 -7.72
C ILE A 225 9.59 18.56 -9.19
N HIS A 226 10.16 19.72 -9.51
CA HIS A 226 10.28 20.19 -10.90
C HIS A 226 11.13 19.26 -11.75
N ARG A 227 12.23 18.78 -11.21
CA ARG A 227 13.18 17.94 -11.97
C ARG A 227 12.62 16.56 -12.31
N TYR A 228 11.86 15.94 -11.41
CA TYR A 228 11.48 14.51 -11.55
C TYR A 228 9.98 14.24 -11.61
N LEU A 229 9.14 15.16 -11.13
CA LEU A 229 7.72 14.91 -10.92
C LEU A 229 6.80 15.81 -11.75
N THR A 230 7.26 17.01 -12.19
CA THR A 230 6.51 17.86 -13.13
C THR A 230 6.80 17.52 -14.59
N VAL A 231 5.83 17.85 -15.46
CA VAL A 231 5.95 17.67 -16.94
C VAL A 231 6.78 18.79 -17.55
#